data_4a16958703bb8faaccc235f14e742233
#
_entry.id   4a16958703bb8faaccc235f14e742233
#
_cell.length_a   1.000
_cell.length_b   1.000
_cell.length_c   1.000
_cell.angle_alpha   90.00
_cell.angle_beta   90.00
_cell.angle_gamma   90.00
#
_symmetry.space_group_name_H-M   'P 1'
#
loop_
_entity.id
_entity.type
_entity.pdbx_description
1 polymer ?
#
loop_
_entity_poly.entity_id
_entity_poly.type
_entity_poly.pdbx_seq_one_letter_code
_entity_poly.pdbx_strand_id
1 'polypeptide(L)'
;MKHVFISYKREDVEFVFELEQQLKQADVDVWTDAQIQAGENWRSKIDDALQDAFAVIVVMTPEARTSEYVTYEWAFAMGLGKPIVPLTITPTELHPKLFDV
;
A
#
# COMPACT_ATOMS: atom_id res chain seq x y z
N MET A 1 10.90 13.87 1.44
CA MET A 1 9.68 13.97 2.24
C MET A 1 9.06 12.59 2.39
N LYS A 2 8.72 12.23 3.58
CA LYS A 2 8.17 10.90 3.85
C LYS A 2 6.66 10.91 3.70
N HIS A 3 6.13 9.79 3.30
CA HIS A 3 4.69 9.61 3.10
C HIS A 3 4.28 8.21 3.54
N VAL A 4 2.97 8.00 3.65
CA VAL A 4 2.41 6.66 3.82
C VAL A 4 2.15 6.09 2.43
N PHE A 5 2.63 4.89 2.17
CA PHE A 5 2.37 4.17 0.91
C PHE A 5 1.17 3.27 1.15
N ILE A 6 0.16 3.33 0.26
CA ILE A 6 -0.99 2.45 0.37
C ILE A 6 -0.91 1.42 -0.74
N SER A 7 -0.79 0.15 -0.34
CA SER A 7 -0.79 -0.99 -1.25
C SER A 7 -2.19 -1.59 -1.28
N TYR A 8 -2.79 -1.68 -2.48
CA TYR A 8 -4.17 -2.13 -2.62
C TYR A 8 -4.40 -2.68 -4.00
N LYS A 9 -5.46 -3.47 -4.15
CA LYS A 9 -5.90 -3.94 -5.44
C LYS A 9 -6.87 -2.92 -6.05
N ARG A 10 -6.85 -2.78 -7.38
CA ARG A 10 -7.62 -1.75 -8.07
C ARG A 10 -9.11 -1.76 -7.71
N GLU A 11 -9.67 -2.93 -7.46
CA GLU A 11 -11.09 -3.07 -7.10
C GLU A 11 -11.44 -2.35 -5.80
N ASP A 12 -10.46 -2.04 -4.97
CA ASP A 12 -10.67 -1.41 -3.67
C ASP A 12 -10.43 0.10 -3.72
N VAL A 13 -10.39 0.69 -4.90
CA VAL A 13 -9.98 2.09 -5.08
C VAL A 13 -10.91 3.07 -4.34
N GLU A 14 -12.21 2.77 -4.26
CA GLU A 14 -13.13 3.68 -3.58
C GLU A 14 -12.84 3.76 -2.09
N PHE A 15 -12.58 2.63 -1.46
CA PHE A 15 -12.18 2.60 -0.05
C PHE A 15 -10.87 3.36 0.15
N VAL A 16 -9.91 3.13 -0.75
CA VAL A 16 -8.59 3.76 -0.65
C VAL A 16 -8.71 5.27 -0.81
N PHE A 17 -9.58 5.72 -1.72
CA PHE A 17 -9.80 7.16 -1.89
C PHE A 17 -10.31 7.81 -0.59
N GLU A 18 -11.27 7.18 0.08
CA GLU A 18 -11.78 7.71 1.35
C GLU A 18 -10.70 7.68 2.43
N LEU A 19 -9.93 6.60 2.50
CA LEU A 19 -8.83 6.50 3.45
C LEU A 19 -7.81 7.60 3.21
N GLU A 20 -7.48 7.86 1.96
CA GLU A 20 -6.53 8.90 1.59
C GLU A 20 -7.03 10.27 2.06
N GLN A 21 -8.32 10.56 1.87
CA GLN A 21 -8.88 11.83 2.32
C GLN A 21 -8.79 12.00 3.83
N GLN A 22 -9.06 10.94 4.57
CA GLN A 22 -8.98 11.00 6.04
C GLN A 22 -7.54 11.22 6.50
N LEU A 23 -6.58 10.56 5.85
CA LEU A 23 -5.18 10.74 6.21
C LEU A 23 -4.71 12.15 5.89
N LYS A 24 -5.13 12.71 4.77
CA LYS A 24 -4.79 14.09 4.42
C LYS A 24 -5.36 15.09 5.41
N GLN A 25 -6.56 14.84 5.91
CA GLN A 25 -7.15 15.70 6.93
C GLN A 25 -6.37 15.66 8.24
N ALA A 26 -5.64 14.57 8.47
CA ALA A 26 -4.76 14.43 9.64
C ALA A 26 -3.33 14.89 9.36
N ASP A 27 -3.12 15.60 8.26
CA ASP A 27 -1.81 16.11 7.83
C ASP A 27 -0.80 15.00 7.53
N VAL A 28 -1.29 13.86 7.03
CA VAL A 28 -0.42 12.75 6.63
C VAL A 28 -0.33 12.73 5.11
N ASP A 29 0.88 12.80 4.59
CA ASP A 29 1.10 12.66 3.14
C ASP A 29 0.91 11.21 2.73
N VAL A 30 0.25 11.00 1.59
CA VAL A 30 -0.10 9.68 1.11
C VAL A 30 0.39 9.51 -0.32
N TRP A 31 0.90 8.32 -0.62
CA TRP A 31 1.27 7.95 -1.99
C TRP A 31 0.50 6.69 -2.40
N THR A 32 -0.12 6.73 -3.57
CA THR A 32 -0.77 5.56 -4.18
C THR A 32 -0.33 5.47 -5.63
N ASP A 33 -0.57 4.32 -6.25
CA ASP A 33 -0.21 4.12 -7.66
C ASP A 33 -1.02 5.00 -8.61
N ALA A 34 -2.10 5.61 -8.15
CA ALA A 34 -2.86 6.55 -8.96
C ALA A 34 -2.03 7.78 -9.33
N GLN A 35 -0.91 8.02 -8.65
CA GLN A 35 -0.02 9.14 -8.96
C GLN A 35 0.92 8.84 -10.12
N ILE A 36 0.98 7.60 -10.57
CA ILE A 36 1.83 7.22 -11.72
C ILE A 36 1.12 7.62 -13.00
N GLN A 37 1.83 8.36 -13.84
CA GLN A 37 1.25 8.83 -15.10
C GLN A 37 1.54 7.84 -16.23
N ALA A 38 0.71 7.89 -17.26
CA ALA A 38 0.91 7.05 -18.44
C ALA A 38 2.29 7.32 -19.05
N GLY A 39 2.98 6.25 -19.41
CA GLY A 39 4.30 6.36 -20.01
C GLY A 39 5.45 6.34 -19.01
N GLU A 40 5.16 6.48 -17.70
CA GLU A 40 6.20 6.39 -16.70
C GLU A 40 6.55 4.93 -16.40
N ASN A 41 7.77 4.71 -15.95
CA ASN A 41 8.18 3.38 -15.49
C ASN A 41 7.55 3.12 -14.13
N TRP A 42 6.43 2.40 -14.11
CA TRP A 42 5.65 2.22 -12.89
C TRP A 42 6.44 1.47 -11.80
N ARG A 43 7.27 0.50 -12.19
CA ARG A 43 8.05 -0.26 -11.20
C ARG A 43 9.07 0.63 -10.50
N SER A 44 9.76 1.46 -11.26
CA SER A 44 10.72 2.40 -10.69
C SER A 44 10.04 3.40 -9.76
N LYS A 45 8.86 3.90 -10.17
CA LYS A 45 8.11 4.84 -9.35
C LYS A 45 7.65 4.21 -8.05
N ILE A 46 7.20 2.97 -8.10
CA ILE A 46 6.78 2.25 -6.89
C ILE A 46 7.98 2.02 -5.97
N ASP A 47 9.10 1.57 -6.51
CA ASP A 47 10.29 1.32 -5.72
C ASP A 47 10.75 2.59 -5.00
N ASP A 48 10.78 3.72 -5.71
CA ASP A 48 11.16 5.00 -5.12
C ASP A 48 10.18 5.42 -4.02
N ALA A 49 8.89 5.25 -4.26
CA ALA A 49 7.86 5.62 -3.29
C ALA A 49 7.96 4.77 -2.03
N LEU A 50 8.25 3.46 -2.18
CA LEU A 50 8.42 2.60 -1.03
C LEU A 50 9.66 2.98 -0.21
N GLN A 51 10.74 3.36 -0.88
CA GLN A 51 11.94 3.79 -0.17
C GLN A 51 11.70 5.08 0.63
N ASP A 52 10.85 5.96 0.13
CA ASP A 52 10.54 7.21 0.80
C ASP A 52 9.40 7.10 1.81
N ALA A 53 8.74 5.96 1.90
CA ALA A 53 7.63 5.77 2.81
C ALA A 53 8.13 5.62 4.26
N PHE A 54 7.39 6.22 5.20
CA PHE A 54 7.67 5.95 6.61
C PHE A 54 6.81 4.80 7.15
N ALA A 55 5.77 4.40 6.40
CA ALA A 55 4.94 3.25 6.74
C ALA A 55 4.19 2.81 5.50
N VAL A 56 3.77 1.56 5.47
CA VAL A 56 3.01 1.00 4.36
C VAL A 56 1.71 0.43 4.91
N ILE A 57 0.58 0.90 4.37
CA ILE A 57 -0.72 0.34 4.69
C ILE A 57 -1.08 -0.66 3.59
N VAL A 58 -1.35 -1.90 3.98
CA VAL A 58 -1.77 -2.95 3.05
C VAL A 58 -3.26 -3.16 3.24
N VAL A 59 -4.04 -2.86 2.20
CA VAL A 59 -5.49 -3.04 2.23
C VAL A 59 -5.79 -4.50 1.92
N MET A 60 -6.24 -5.25 2.92
CA MET A 60 -6.44 -6.69 2.80
C MET A 60 -7.88 -7.02 2.47
N THR A 61 -8.07 -7.62 1.31
CA THR A 61 -9.32 -8.24 0.87
C THR A 61 -8.96 -9.62 0.34
N PRO A 62 -9.95 -10.50 0.09
CA PRO A 62 -9.61 -11.80 -0.51
C PRO A 62 -8.84 -11.65 -1.82
N GLU A 63 -9.20 -10.67 -2.64
CA GLU A 63 -8.52 -10.42 -3.92
C GLU A 63 -7.10 -9.89 -3.70
N ALA A 64 -6.92 -8.99 -2.74
CA ALA A 64 -5.61 -8.43 -2.45
C ALA A 64 -4.66 -9.50 -1.92
N ARG A 65 -5.19 -10.42 -1.11
CA ARG A 65 -4.36 -11.49 -0.54
C ARG A 65 -3.71 -12.35 -1.60
N THR A 66 -4.38 -12.53 -2.75
CA THR A 66 -3.87 -13.35 -3.86
C THR A 66 -3.20 -12.51 -4.95
N SER A 67 -3.16 -11.18 -4.80
CA SER A 67 -2.57 -10.30 -5.82
C SER A 67 -1.06 -10.33 -5.74
N GLU A 68 -0.40 -10.69 -6.86
CA GLU A 68 1.05 -10.61 -6.92
C GLU A 68 1.55 -9.19 -6.81
N TYR A 69 0.81 -8.23 -7.34
CA TYR A 69 1.17 -6.82 -7.28
C TYR A 69 1.21 -6.33 -5.82
N VAL A 70 0.16 -6.60 -5.06
CA VAL A 70 0.10 -6.19 -3.66
C VAL A 70 1.19 -6.90 -2.86
N THR A 71 1.37 -8.20 -3.11
CA THR A 71 2.39 -8.98 -2.42
C THR A 71 3.80 -8.43 -2.70
N TYR A 72 4.07 -8.05 -3.95
CA TYR A 72 5.36 -7.45 -4.30
C TYR A 72 5.62 -6.20 -3.48
N GLU A 73 4.61 -5.32 -3.38
CA GLU A 73 4.78 -4.05 -2.70
C GLU A 73 5.10 -4.21 -1.22
N TRP A 74 4.32 -5.01 -0.50
CA TRP A 74 4.57 -5.13 0.94
C TRP A 74 5.82 -5.96 1.23
N ALA A 75 6.13 -6.96 0.38
CA ALA A 75 7.35 -7.75 0.57
C ALA A 75 8.60 -6.88 0.37
N PHE A 76 8.57 -6.00 -0.64
CA PHE A 76 9.66 -5.06 -0.86
C PHE A 76 9.82 -4.13 0.35
N ALA A 77 8.69 -3.62 0.88
CA ALA A 77 8.72 -2.73 2.04
C ALA A 77 9.28 -3.44 3.28
N MET A 78 8.93 -4.71 3.50
CA MET A 78 9.49 -5.47 4.61
C MET A 78 10.99 -5.61 4.47
N GLY A 79 11.47 -5.84 3.25
CA GLY A 79 12.91 -5.91 2.99
C GLY A 79 13.64 -4.61 3.29
N LEU A 80 12.93 -3.49 3.22
CA LEU A 80 13.48 -2.17 3.56
C LEU A 80 13.32 -1.81 5.04
N GLY A 81 12.71 -2.69 5.83
CA GLY A 81 12.49 -2.43 7.25
C GLY A 81 11.36 -1.44 7.55
N LYS A 82 10.45 -1.23 6.60
CA LYS A 82 9.34 -0.30 6.80
C LYS A 82 8.24 -0.93 7.65
N PRO A 83 7.60 -0.15 8.55
CA PRO A 83 6.41 -0.64 9.26
C PRO A 83 5.28 -0.96 8.30
N ILE A 84 4.65 -2.11 8.49
CA ILE A 84 3.54 -2.57 7.66
C ILE A 84 2.28 -2.60 8.52
N VAL A 85 1.22 -1.94 8.04
CA VAL A 85 -0.07 -1.89 8.74
C VAL A 85 -1.13 -2.54 7.87
N PRO A 86 -1.54 -3.78 8.16
CA PRO A 86 -2.61 -4.40 7.39
C PRO A 86 -3.97 -3.88 7.84
N LEU A 87 -4.82 -3.53 6.86
CA LEU A 87 -6.19 -3.13 7.09
C LEU A 87 -7.13 -4.11 6.41
N THR A 88 -8.01 -4.74 7.19
CA THR A 88 -8.96 -5.70 6.64
C THR A 88 -10.29 -5.01 6.39
N ILE A 89 -10.70 -4.91 5.13
CA ILE A 89 -11.98 -4.32 4.75
C ILE A 89 -13.09 -5.34 4.90
N THR A 90 -12.84 -6.56 4.43
CA THR A 90 -13.79 -7.66 4.51
C THR A 90 -13.11 -8.81 5.22
N PRO A 91 -13.87 -9.74 5.81
CA PRO A 91 -13.25 -10.90 6.47
C PRO A 91 -12.35 -11.66 5.49
N THR A 92 -11.08 -11.79 5.85
CA THR A 92 -10.11 -12.52 5.05
C THR A 92 -8.97 -12.96 5.96
N GLU A 93 -8.29 -14.04 5.58
CA GLU A 93 -7.07 -14.44 6.28
C GLU A 93 -5.92 -13.55 5.87
N LEU A 94 -5.12 -13.12 6.84
CA LEU A 94 -3.89 -12.41 6.53
C LEU A 94 -2.89 -13.38 5.91
N HIS A 95 -2.07 -12.84 5.01
CA HIS A 95 -0.95 -13.61 4.49
C HIS A 95 -0.06 -14.02 5.67
N PRO A 96 0.45 -15.27 5.69
CA PRO A 96 1.24 -15.73 6.84
C PRO A 96 2.40 -14.81 7.23
N LYS A 97 3.02 -14.17 6.28
CA LYS A 97 4.15 -13.26 6.57
C LYS A 97 3.71 -11.99 7.27
N LEU A 98 2.43 -11.65 7.24
CA LEU A 98 1.91 -10.44 7.89
C LEU A 98 1.53 -10.68 9.35
N PHE A 99 1.54 -11.92 9.80
CA PHE A 99 1.27 -12.21 11.21
C PHE A 99 2.34 -11.66 12.14
N ASP A 100 3.52 -11.38 11.62
CA ASP A 100 4.67 -10.92 12.41
C ASP A 100 4.85 -9.40 12.41
N VAL A 101 3.89 -8.67 11.88
CA VAL A 101 3.99 -7.20 11.77
C VAL A 101 3.06 -6.48 12.74
#